data_7231b026521fcb0ee5f9c34a92db9646
#
_entry.id   7231b026521fcb0ee5f9c34a92db9646
#
_cell.length_a   1.000
_cell.length_b   1.000
_cell.length_c   1.000
_cell.angle_alpha   90.00
_cell.angle_beta   90.00
_cell.angle_gamma   90.00
#
_symmetry.space_group_name_H-M   'P 1'
#
loop_
_entity.id
_entity.type
_entity.pdbx_description
1 polymer ?
#
loop_
_entity_poly.entity_id
_entity_poly.type
_entity_poly.pdbx_seq_one_letter_code
_entity_poly.pdbx_strand_id
1 'polypeptide(L)'
;MSTKIQTLTVKLSDAEIGRNAKLEHVRDLRDAGHPALHFRFAKNRTCGSWYLLNKRRWHRIGAFPDLNTKQVLAALPAIRLRVAADGAASVSGWVTVGELLDWFGDRMAKSRALSEKRRAAGKSAISCQLKPRLNDLLLRDVSAQTLDQLLMWPAQAELSLSYVQQLYRLLAVAFRQARKLDLIPVNPMAELKFVNFTTARILPKPARLRDVQLPELVQLLAERFYSAPGDAMLALMMLCHGTRIGETRQARWADIALPEREWFLPADHTKSKTELRVPLTDQVIALLQRYRDRQAVQGYEGQFLFPSRRGKPLSDNQASAVFTRLGQGAWTSHDLRKVARTAWTDLGVDGHIGEMLLNHSLGKIASTYINTQAKEQRRLALVKWHTWLDQRGFQAIHEQTGVRSEDSQNLVDALNGGACEAFPQFVKGEVLKHAETTGAWL
;
A
#
# COMPACT_ATOMS: atom_id res chain seq x y z
N MET A 1 -44.88 -17.98 -30.27
CA MET A 1 -45.29 -16.58 -30.56
C MET A 1 -44.58 -15.66 -29.60
N SER A 2 -43.67 -14.81 -30.05
CA SER A 2 -42.93 -13.88 -29.21
C SER A 2 -43.88 -12.78 -28.73
N THR A 3 -44.26 -12.79 -27.46
CA THR A 3 -45.15 -11.78 -26.90
C THR A 3 -44.42 -10.42 -26.91
N LYS A 4 -44.90 -9.47 -27.71
CA LYS A 4 -44.35 -8.12 -27.81
C LYS A 4 -44.38 -7.49 -26.41
N ILE A 5 -43.20 -7.16 -25.86
CA ILE A 5 -43.02 -6.47 -24.58
C ILE A 5 -43.63 -5.07 -24.70
N GLN A 6 -44.62 -4.74 -23.86
CA GLN A 6 -45.35 -3.47 -23.92
C GLN A 6 -45.02 -2.54 -22.77
N THR A 7 -45.04 -1.22 -23.04
CA THR A 7 -45.11 -0.16 -22.04
C THR A 7 -46.57 0.29 -21.94
N LEU A 8 -47.15 0.20 -20.73
CA LEU A 8 -48.54 0.61 -20.49
C LEU A 8 -48.55 2.01 -19.84
N THR A 9 -49.38 2.90 -20.39
CA THR A 9 -49.58 4.22 -19.74
C THR A 9 -50.72 4.18 -18.76
N VAL A 10 -50.44 4.45 -17.49
CA VAL A 10 -51.41 4.38 -16.38
C VAL A 10 -51.17 5.56 -15.42
N LYS A 11 -52.17 5.92 -14.61
CA LYS A 11 -51.93 6.80 -13.47
C LYS A 11 -51.22 5.98 -12.39
N LEU A 12 -49.91 6.19 -12.24
CA LEU A 12 -49.08 5.40 -11.33
C LEU A 12 -49.56 5.50 -9.87
N SER A 13 -49.72 4.35 -9.25
CA SER A 13 -49.95 4.16 -7.81
C SER A 13 -49.42 2.77 -7.42
N ASP A 14 -49.18 2.55 -6.13
CA ASP A 14 -48.70 1.24 -5.65
C ASP A 14 -49.73 0.14 -5.92
N ALA A 15 -51.01 0.47 -5.85
CA ALA A 15 -52.09 -0.46 -6.22
C ALA A 15 -52.06 -0.79 -7.73
N GLU A 16 -51.78 0.18 -8.58
CA GLU A 16 -51.69 -0.01 -10.01
C GLU A 16 -50.46 -0.84 -10.41
N ILE A 17 -49.33 -0.64 -9.74
CA ILE A 17 -48.15 -1.48 -9.87
C ILE A 17 -48.51 -2.92 -9.50
N GLY A 18 -49.18 -3.14 -8.36
CA GLY A 18 -49.59 -4.47 -7.93
C GLY A 18 -50.57 -5.17 -8.89
N ARG A 19 -51.52 -4.43 -9.53
CA ARG A 19 -52.45 -4.96 -10.54
C ARG A 19 -51.68 -5.40 -11.79
N ASN A 20 -50.79 -4.56 -12.30
CA ASN A 20 -50.02 -4.84 -13.51
C ASN A 20 -48.88 -5.82 -13.28
N ALA A 21 -48.48 -6.10 -12.07
CA ALA A 21 -47.53 -7.15 -11.76
C ALA A 21 -47.92 -8.54 -12.23
N LYS A 22 -49.24 -8.79 -12.40
CA LYS A 22 -49.81 -10.05 -12.89
C LYS A 22 -49.76 -10.20 -14.42
N LEU A 23 -49.46 -9.13 -15.15
CA LEU A 23 -49.45 -9.09 -16.63
C LEU A 23 -48.04 -9.25 -17.16
N GLU A 24 -47.62 -10.47 -17.45
CA GLU A 24 -46.22 -10.80 -17.86
C GLU A 24 -45.76 -10.05 -19.13
N HIS A 25 -46.65 -9.70 -20.04
CA HIS A 25 -46.35 -8.96 -21.27
C HIS A 25 -46.08 -7.46 -21.04
N VAL A 26 -46.39 -6.92 -19.84
CA VAL A 26 -46.12 -5.53 -19.48
C VAL A 26 -44.75 -5.43 -18.79
N ARG A 27 -43.78 -4.81 -19.40
CA ARG A 27 -42.45 -4.60 -18.82
C ARG A 27 -42.35 -3.30 -18.07
N ASP A 28 -42.86 -2.23 -18.68
CA ASP A 28 -42.73 -0.87 -18.13
C ASP A 28 -44.12 -0.24 -17.98
N LEU A 29 -44.32 0.49 -16.87
CA LEU A 29 -45.44 1.39 -16.69
C LEU A 29 -45.00 2.83 -16.90
N ARG A 30 -45.75 3.63 -17.60
CA ARG A 30 -45.49 5.07 -17.82
C ARG A 30 -46.58 5.86 -17.09
N ASP A 31 -46.17 6.91 -16.37
CA ASP A 31 -47.14 7.74 -15.69
C ASP A 31 -47.95 8.64 -16.64
N ALA A 32 -49.29 8.63 -16.57
CA ALA A 32 -50.14 9.45 -17.39
C ALA A 32 -50.03 10.95 -17.12
N GLY A 33 -49.82 11.37 -15.87
CA GLY A 33 -49.63 12.74 -15.46
C GLY A 33 -48.22 13.27 -15.65
N HIS A 34 -47.24 12.38 -15.69
CA HIS A 34 -45.81 12.71 -15.82
C HIS A 34 -45.16 11.77 -16.85
N PRO A 35 -45.35 11.98 -18.16
CA PRO A 35 -44.97 11.07 -19.21
C PRO A 35 -43.46 10.69 -19.27
N ALA A 36 -42.60 11.44 -18.60
CA ALA A 36 -41.19 11.12 -18.45
C ALA A 36 -40.91 10.15 -17.29
N LEU A 37 -41.87 9.89 -16.39
CA LEU A 37 -41.71 8.97 -15.29
C LEU A 37 -42.15 7.56 -15.70
N HIS A 38 -41.26 6.60 -15.47
CA HIS A 38 -41.48 5.20 -15.80
C HIS A 38 -41.17 4.32 -14.58
N PHE A 39 -41.93 3.23 -14.47
CA PHE A 39 -41.65 2.14 -13.56
C PHE A 39 -41.36 0.87 -14.36
N ARG A 40 -40.26 0.18 -14.06
CA ARG A 40 -39.85 -1.06 -14.73
C ARG A 40 -39.88 -2.21 -13.74
N PHE A 41 -40.64 -3.25 -14.07
CA PHE A 41 -40.70 -4.48 -13.27
C PHE A 41 -39.36 -5.24 -13.30
N ALA A 42 -38.97 -5.81 -12.15
CA ALA A 42 -37.93 -6.84 -12.07
C ALA A 42 -38.47 -8.19 -12.54
N LYS A 43 -37.60 -9.17 -12.74
CA LYS A 43 -38.01 -10.52 -13.20
C LYS A 43 -39.01 -11.20 -12.26
N ASN A 44 -38.87 -11.02 -10.97
CA ASN A 44 -39.77 -11.57 -9.95
C ASN A 44 -41.14 -10.86 -9.84
N ARG A 45 -41.26 -9.71 -10.49
CA ARG A 45 -42.44 -8.86 -10.59
C ARG A 45 -43.02 -8.34 -9.23
N THR A 46 -42.38 -8.70 -8.13
CA THR A 46 -42.75 -8.18 -6.78
C THR A 46 -42.04 -6.87 -6.46
N CYS A 47 -40.98 -6.55 -7.20
CA CYS A 47 -40.23 -5.31 -7.10
C CYS A 47 -39.94 -4.72 -8.48
N GLY A 48 -39.38 -3.52 -8.50
CA GLY A 48 -39.02 -2.83 -9.74
C GLY A 48 -38.16 -1.62 -9.50
N SER A 49 -37.95 -0.85 -10.56
CA SER A 49 -37.15 0.38 -10.48
C SER A 49 -37.83 1.55 -11.16
N TRP A 50 -37.71 2.69 -10.55
CA TRP A 50 -38.20 3.97 -11.05
C TRP A 50 -37.17 4.62 -11.95
N TYR A 51 -37.62 5.19 -13.07
CA TYR A 51 -36.80 5.88 -14.06
C TYR A 51 -37.41 7.20 -14.50
N LEU A 52 -36.54 8.18 -14.74
CA LEU A 52 -36.90 9.41 -15.44
C LEU A 52 -36.26 9.39 -16.82
N LEU A 53 -37.06 9.57 -17.86
CA LEU A 53 -36.57 9.69 -19.23
C LEU A 53 -36.34 11.18 -19.54
N ASN A 54 -35.08 11.59 -19.77
CA ASN A 54 -34.71 12.94 -20.16
C ASN A 54 -33.79 12.91 -21.38
N LYS A 55 -34.09 13.68 -22.43
CA LYS A 55 -33.29 13.76 -23.67
C LYS A 55 -32.86 12.38 -24.20
N ARG A 56 -33.80 11.39 -24.25
CA ARG A 56 -33.57 9.99 -24.68
C ARG A 56 -32.65 9.17 -23.74
N ARG A 57 -32.26 9.69 -22.59
CA ARG A 57 -31.48 8.96 -21.58
C ARG A 57 -32.37 8.55 -20.40
N TRP A 58 -32.18 7.32 -19.96
CA TRP A 58 -32.87 6.73 -18.81
C TRP A 58 -32.05 7.00 -17.53
N HIS A 59 -32.62 7.78 -16.62
CA HIS A 59 -32.04 8.06 -15.32
C HIS A 59 -32.79 7.29 -14.26
N ARG A 60 -32.09 6.35 -13.59
CA ARG A 60 -32.68 5.58 -12.50
C ARG A 60 -32.91 6.47 -11.29
N ILE A 61 -34.12 6.42 -10.71
CA ILE A 61 -34.53 7.20 -9.55
C ILE A 61 -34.30 6.38 -8.26
N GLY A 62 -34.72 5.12 -8.25
CA GLY A 62 -34.62 4.24 -7.08
C GLY A 62 -35.36 2.92 -7.29
N ALA A 63 -35.44 2.11 -6.26
CA ALA A 63 -36.12 0.82 -6.25
C ALA A 63 -37.49 0.90 -5.58
N PHE A 64 -38.41 0.06 -6.02
CA PHE A 64 -39.67 -0.23 -5.38
C PHE A 64 -39.57 -1.62 -4.72
N PRO A 65 -40.06 -1.86 -3.49
CA PRO A 65 -40.92 -0.99 -2.66
C PRO A 65 -40.20 0.05 -1.80
N ASP A 66 -38.87 0.13 -1.79
CA ASP A 66 -38.15 1.07 -0.92
C ASP A 66 -38.58 2.54 -1.14
N LEU A 67 -38.87 2.90 -2.40
CA LEU A 67 -39.53 4.15 -2.76
C LEU A 67 -40.93 3.84 -3.32
N ASN A 68 -41.95 4.23 -2.60
CA ASN A 68 -43.32 4.13 -3.07
C ASN A 68 -43.67 5.25 -4.07
N THR A 69 -44.80 5.06 -4.79
CA THR A 69 -45.22 6.01 -5.82
C THR A 69 -45.41 7.44 -5.28
N LYS A 70 -45.97 7.57 -4.07
CA LYS A 70 -46.19 8.89 -3.43
C LYS A 70 -44.88 9.64 -3.17
N GLN A 71 -43.87 8.92 -2.69
CA GLN A 71 -42.54 9.48 -2.43
C GLN A 71 -41.85 9.92 -3.72
N VAL A 72 -41.91 9.09 -4.79
CA VAL A 72 -41.31 9.42 -6.07
C VAL A 72 -41.99 10.62 -6.71
N LEU A 73 -43.30 10.70 -6.69
CA LEU A 73 -44.06 11.82 -7.24
C LEU A 73 -43.78 13.14 -6.46
N ALA A 74 -43.69 13.07 -5.14
CA ALA A 74 -43.33 14.23 -4.33
C ALA A 74 -41.91 14.75 -4.60
N ALA A 75 -40.95 13.85 -4.88
CA ALA A 75 -39.58 14.21 -5.18
C ALA A 75 -39.34 14.58 -6.66
N LEU A 76 -40.31 14.31 -7.56
CA LEU A 76 -40.14 14.44 -8.99
C LEU A 76 -39.70 15.84 -9.47
N PRO A 77 -40.21 16.97 -8.93
CA PRO A 77 -39.75 18.31 -9.30
C PRO A 77 -38.25 18.52 -9.03
N ALA A 78 -37.79 18.12 -7.86
CA ALA A 78 -36.38 18.22 -7.48
C ALA A 78 -35.47 17.30 -8.32
N ILE A 79 -35.96 16.10 -8.69
CA ILE A 79 -35.25 15.16 -9.58
C ILE A 79 -35.11 15.77 -10.98
N ARG A 80 -36.16 16.34 -11.52
CA ARG A 80 -36.14 17.00 -12.83
C ARG A 80 -35.15 18.14 -12.89
N LEU A 81 -35.13 18.98 -11.85
CA LEU A 81 -34.18 20.09 -11.74
C LEU A 81 -32.72 19.60 -11.72
N ARG A 82 -32.46 18.57 -10.94
CA ARG A 82 -31.10 17.96 -10.89
C ARG A 82 -30.69 17.35 -12.22
N VAL A 83 -31.54 16.59 -12.86
CA VAL A 83 -31.26 15.97 -14.16
C VAL A 83 -31.09 17.02 -15.27
N ALA A 84 -31.81 18.15 -15.21
CA ALA A 84 -31.63 19.27 -16.11
C ALA A 84 -30.27 19.95 -15.94
N ALA A 85 -29.70 19.93 -14.73
CA ALA A 85 -28.37 20.42 -14.40
C ALA A 85 -27.26 19.36 -14.57
N ASP A 86 -27.49 18.30 -15.37
CA ASP A 86 -26.60 17.17 -15.55
C ASP A 86 -26.23 16.39 -14.26
N GLY A 87 -27.07 16.52 -13.23
CA GLY A 87 -26.95 15.80 -11.97
C GLY A 87 -27.60 14.40 -12.00
N ALA A 88 -27.36 13.60 -10.96
CA ALA A 88 -27.98 12.30 -10.80
C ALA A 88 -29.49 12.39 -10.51
N ALA A 89 -30.31 11.56 -11.15
CA ALA A 89 -31.76 11.49 -10.94
C ALA A 89 -32.17 10.80 -9.64
N SER A 90 -31.24 10.09 -9.01
CA SER A 90 -31.52 9.29 -7.82
C SER A 90 -32.00 10.14 -6.65
N VAL A 91 -33.15 9.77 -6.06
CA VAL A 91 -33.70 10.39 -4.83
C VAL A 91 -32.88 9.96 -3.62
N SER A 92 -32.44 8.74 -3.61
CA SER A 92 -31.41 8.21 -2.73
C SER A 92 -30.16 7.96 -3.58
N GLY A 93 -29.02 8.50 -3.20
CA GLY A 93 -27.74 8.01 -3.67
C GLY A 93 -27.71 6.47 -3.56
N TRP A 94 -26.61 5.92 -3.20
CA TRP A 94 -26.56 4.50 -2.92
C TRP A 94 -27.48 4.10 -1.75
N VAL A 95 -28.00 2.89 -1.82
CA VAL A 95 -28.88 2.32 -0.76
C VAL A 95 -28.03 1.55 0.25
N THR A 96 -26.96 0.88 -0.22
CA THR A 96 -26.12 0.01 0.59
C THR A 96 -24.70 0.52 0.72
N VAL A 97 -24.01 0.05 1.74
CA VAL A 97 -22.55 0.28 1.93
C VAL A 97 -21.76 -0.36 0.79
N GLY A 98 -22.23 -1.49 0.23
CA GLY A 98 -21.62 -2.14 -0.91
C GLY A 98 -21.53 -1.24 -2.14
N GLU A 99 -22.61 -0.53 -2.48
CA GLU A 99 -22.63 0.42 -3.61
C GLU A 99 -21.66 1.60 -3.38
N LEU A 100 -21.58 2.11 -2.17
CA LEU A 100 -20.62 3.14 -1.77
C LEU A 100 -19.18 2.64 -1.89
N LEU A 101 -18.91 1.41 -1.47
CA LEU A 101 -17.58 0.80 -1.54
C LEU A 101 -17.15 0.53 -2.97
N ASP A 102 -18.06 0.15 -3.87
CA ASP A 102 -17.76 -0.03 -5.29
C ASP A 102 -17.35 1.29 -5.93
N TRP A 103 -18.15 2.34 -5.71
CA TRP A 103 -17.79 3.68 -6.17
C TRP A 103 -16.43 4.15 -5.63
N PHE A 104 -16.20 3.92 -4.33
CA PHE A 104 -14.94 4.36 -3.72
C PHE A 104 -13.75 3.58 -4.25
N GLY A 105 -13.90 2.26 -4.48
CA GLY A 105 -12.90 1.40 -5.10
C GLY A 105 -12.51 1.88 -6.50
N ASP A 106 -13.51 2.20 -7.34
CA ASP A 106 -13.29 2.74 -8.69
C ASP A 106 -12.58 4.10 -8.65
N ARG A 107 -12.95 4.94 -7.70
CA ARG A 107 -12.31 6.24 -7.51
C ARG A 107 -10.87 6.09 -7.06
N MET A 108 -10.58 5.19 -6.13
CA MET A 108 -9.21 4.88 -5.72
C MET A 108 -8.37 4.35 -6.88
N ALA A 109 -8.91 3.45 -7.70
CA ALA A 109 -8.20 2.88 -8.84
C ALA A 109 -7.73 3.96 -9.84
N LYS A 110 -8.53 5.00 -10.04
CA LYS A 110 -8.25 6.13 -10.96
C LYS A 110 -7.45 7.28 -10.31
N SER A 111 -7.20 7.22 -9.01
CA SER A 111 -6.54 8.32 -8.28
C SER A 111 -5.04 8.40 -8.61
N ARG A 112 -4.61 9.52 -9.18
CA ARG A 112 -3.19 9.82 -9.41
C ARG A 112 -2.41 10.13 -8.13
N ALA A 113 -3.10 10.52 -7.07
CA ALA A 113 -2.50 10.84 -5.77
C ALA A 113 -2.09 9.59 -4.97
N LEU A 114 -2.60 8.40 -5.35
CA LEU A 114 -2.30 7.15 -4.67
C LEU A 114 -1.24 6.36 -5.45
N SER A 115 -0.27 5.80 -4.72
CA SER A 115 0.66 4.84 -5.30
C SER A 115 -0.06 3.57 -5.75
N GLU A 116 0.51 2.83 -6.71
CA GLU A 116 -0.03 1.57 -7.19
C GLU A 116 -0.25 0.57 -6.04
N LYS A 117 0.75 0.43 -5.16
CA LYS A 117 0.66 -0.41 -3.95
C LYS A 117 -0.52 -0.01 -3.06
N ARG A 118 -0.77 1.28 -2.87
CA ARG A 118 -1.90 1.77 -2.08
C ARG A 118 -3.24 1.50 -2.74
N ARG A 119 -3.32 1.61 -4.08
CA ARG A 119 -4.53 1.24 -4.85
C ARG A 119 -4.83 -0.24 -4.74
N ALA A 120 -3.81 -1.10 -4.93
CA ALA A 120 -3.95 -2.55 -4.81
C ALA A 120 -4.39 -2.98 -3.40
N ALA A 121 -3.73 -2.44 -2.35
CA ALA A 121 -4.08 -2.71 -0.96
C ALA A 121 -5.51 -2.25 -0.62
N GLY A 122 -5.93 -1.07 -1.09
CA GLY A 122 -7.29 -0.57 -0.89
C GLY A 122 -8.33 -1.44 -1.61
N LYS A 123 -8.06 -1.85 -2.85
CA LYS A 123 -8.93 -2.78 -3.59
C LYS A 123 -9.09 -4.11 -2.85
N SER A 124 -7.99 -4.69 -2.39
CA SER A 124 -8.02 -5.94 -1.61
C SER A 124 -8.78 -5.78 -0.30
N ALA A 125 -8.56 -4.70 0.46
CA ALA A 125 -9.28 -4.43 1.70
C ALA A 125 -10.80 -4.29 1.47
N ILE A 126 -11.21 -3.62 0.39
CA ILE A 126 -12.62 -3.50 0.03
C ILE A 126 -13.20 -4.86 -0.35
N SER A 127 -12.58 -5.59 -1.29
CA SER A 127 -13.15 -6.82 -1.84
C SER A 127 -13.11 -8.00 -0.86
N CYS A 128 -12.03 -8.14 -0.08
CA CYS A 128 -11.83 -9.30 0.78
C CYS A 128 -12.31 -9.10 2.22
N GLN A 129 -12.44 -7.85 2.70
CA GLN A 129 -12.74 -7.58 4.10
C GLN A 129 -14.01 -6.76 4.32
N LEU A 130 -14.16 -5.62 3.62
CA LEU A 130 -15.29 -4.72 3.85
C LEU A 130 -16.57 -5.22 3.18
N LYS A 131 -16.52 -5.59 1.90
CA LYS A 131 -17.71 -6.05 1.18
C LYS A 131 -18.30 -7.33 1.76
N PRO A 132 -17.55 -8.40 2.08
CA PRO A 132 -18.14 -9.60 2.66
C PRO A 132 -18.91 -9.35 3.95
N ARG A 133 -18.57 -8.30 4.70
CA ARG A 133 -19.16 -7.98 5.98
C ARG A 133 -20.25 -6.90 5.94
N LEU A 134 -20.16 -5.98 4.96
CA LEU A 134 -20.98 -4.75 4.95
C LEU A 134 -21.76 -4.54 3.65
N ASN A 135 -21.66 -5.45 2.66
CA ASN A 135 -22.24 -5.25 1.33
C ASN A 135 -23.72 -4.88 1.38
N ASP A 136 -24.49 -5.63 2.15
CA ASP A 136 -25.94 -5.52 2.21
C ASP A 136 -26.45 -4.58 3.32
N LEU A 137 -25.53 -4.02 4.13
CA LEU A 137 -25.89 -3.06 5.16
C LEU A 137 -26.42 -1.78 4.51
N LEU A 138 -27.63 -1.37 4.89
CA LEU A 138 -28.19 -0.13 4.38
C LEU A 138 -27.46 1.08 4.96
N LEU A 139 -27.24 2.09 4.14
CA LEU A 139 -26.52 3.31 4.56
C LEU A 139 -27.20 4.02 5.75
N ARG A 140 -28.52 3.95 5.83
CA ARG A 140 -29.32 4.50 6.95
C ARG A 140 -29.13 3.73 8.26
N ASP A 141 -28.77 2.45 8.19
CA ASP A 141 -28.63 1.56 9.35
C ASP A 141 -27.18 1.49 9.85
N VAL A 142 -26.27 2.27 9.22
CA VAL A 142 -24.88 2.38 9.67
C VAL A 142 -24.84 3.15 11.00
N SER A 143 -24.44 2.45 12.04
CA SER A 143 -24.31 2.97 13.41
C SER A 143 -23.07 2.37 14.08
N ALA A 144 -22.71 2.87 15.26
CA ALA A 144 -21.64 2.25 16.06
C ALA A 144 -21.95 0.77 16.34
N GLN A 145 -23.19 0.46 16.70
CA GLN A 145 -23.61 -0.90 17.03
C GLN A 145 -23.50 -1.83 15.82
N THR A 146 -24.02 -1.45 14.65
CA THR A 146 -23.97 -2.29 13.45
C THR A 146 -22.55 -2.49 12.94
N LEU A 147 -21.71 -1.45 13.00
CA LEU A 147 -20.29 -1.57 12.63
C LEU A 147 -19.51 -2.44 13.62
N ASP A 148 -19.82 -2.37 14.90
CA ASP A 148 -19.20 -3.24 15.90
C ASP A 148 -19.52 -4.71 15.63
N GLN A 149 -20.80 -5.02 15.45
CA GLN A 149 -21.28 -6.38 15.23
C GLN A 149 -20.82 -6.99 13.91
N LEU A 150 -20.84 -6.22 12.82
CA LEU A 150 -20.58 -6.75 11.47
C LEU A 150 -19.11 -6.66 11.05
N LEU A 151 -18.36 -5.69 11.56
CA LEU A 151 -16.98 -5.44 11.13
C LEU A 151 -15.98 -5.49 12.28
N MET A 152 -16.17 -4.64 13.32
CA MET A 152 -15.08 -4.40 14.27
C MET A 152 -14.79 -5.61 15.13
N TRP A 153 -15.81 -6.20 15.73
CA TRP A 153 -15.67 -7.36 16.61
C TRP A 153 -15.22 -8.63 15.84
N PRO A 154 -15.89 -9.03 14.72
CA PRO A 154 -15.46 -10.19 13.96
C PRO A 154 -14.06 -10.03 13.37
N ALA A 155 -13.72 -8.84 12.86
CA ALA A 155 -12.39 -8.62 12.28
C ALA A 155 -11.27 -8.66 13.33
N GLN A 156 -11.51 -8.26 14.58
CA GLN A 156 -10.52 -8.36 15.65
C GLN A 156 -10.19 -9.81 16.04
N ALA A 157 -11.11 -10.75 15.85
CA ALA A 157 -10.86 -12.16 16.10
C ALA A 157 -9.90 -12.80 15.05
N GLU A 158 -9.93 -12.28 13.83
CA GLU A 158 -9.21 -12.88 12.68
C GLU A 158 -7.96 -12.10 12.27
N LEU A 159 -7.95 -10.78 12.52
CA LEU A 159 -6.96 -9.86 11.96
C LEU A 159 -6.22 -9.08 13.05
N SER A 160 -5.03 -8.60 12.74
CA SER A 160 -4.33 -7.71 13.65
C SER A 160 -5.09 -6.40 13.88
N LEU A 161 -5.08 -5.89 15.10
CA LEU A 161 -5.78 -4.65 15.46
C LEU A 161 -5.34 -3.45 14.58
N SER A 162 -4.08 -3.42 14.17
CA SER A 162 -3.55 -2.42 13.23
C SER A 162 -4.24 -2.49 11.87
N TYR A 163 -4.53 -3.69 11.37
CA TYR A 163 -5.21 -3.86 10.09
C TYR A 163 -6.70 -3.53 10.21
N VAL A 164 -7.35 -3.94 11.32
CA VAL A 164 -8.74 -3.52 11.62
C VAL A 164 -8.86 -1.99 11.65
N GLN A 165 -7.90 -1.30 12.26
CA GLN A 165 -7.86 0.17 12.22
C GLN A 165 -7.72 0.72 10.79
N GLN A 166 -6.97 0.05 9.92
CA GLN A 166 -6.86 0.46 8.51
C GLN A 166 -8.18 0.26 7.76
N LEU A 167 -8.90 -0.83 8.00
CA LEU A 167 -10.24 -1.07 7.43
C LEU A 167 -11.22 0.02 7.87
N TYR A 168 -11.24 0.33 9.17
CA TYR A 168 -12.04 1.43 9.71
C TYR A 168 -11.71 2.77 9.03
N ARG A 169 -10.41 3.12 8.93
CA ARG A 169 -9.99 4.37 8.28
C ARG A 169 -10.40 4.42 6.80
N LEU A 170 -10.29 3.31 6.10
CA LEU A 170 -10.68 3.21 4.69
C LEU A 170 -12.16 3.47 4.52
N LEU A 171 -13.00 2.83 5.34
CA LEU A 171 -14.45 3.01 5.36
C LEU A 171 -14.82 4.47 5.71
N ALA A 172 -14.23 5.04 6.76
CA ALA A 172 -14.46 6.42 7.16
C ALA A 172 -14.08 7.44 6.07
N VAL A 173 -13.01 7.18 5.32
CA VAL A 173 -12.63 8.02 4.18
C VAL A 173 -13.64 7.90 3.05
N ALA A 174 -14.16 6.70 2.77
CA ALA A 174 -15.18 6.49 1.74
C ALA A 174 -16.46 7.31 2.04
N PHE A 175 -16.98 7.20 3.26
CA PHE A 175 -18.14 7.97 3.71
C PHE A 175 -17.90 9.49 3.68
N ARG A 176 -16.76 9.93 4.15
CA ARG A 176 -16.39 11.35 4.13
C ARG A 176 -16.33 11.93 2.72
N GLN A 177 -15.74 11.18 1.78
CA GLN A 177 -15.67 11.62 0.38
C GLN A 177 -17.04 11.62 -0.28
N ALA A 178 -17.87 10.60 -0.04
CA ALA A 178 -19.23 10.52 -0.53
C ALA A 178 -20.06 11.72 -0.05
N ARG A 179 -19.95 12.06 1.25
CA ARG A 179 -20.65 13.24 1.80
C ARG A 179 -20.13 14.55 1.23
N LYS A 180 -18.81 14.68 1.08
CA LYS A 180 -18.18 15.89 0.49
C LYS A 180 -18.64 16.17 -0.95
N LEU A 181 -19.02 15.14 -1.68
CA LEU A 181 -19.51 15.20 -3.06
C LEU A 181 -21.04 15.16 -3.15
N ASP A 182 -21.74 15.31 -2.04
CA ASP A 182 -23.22 15.27 -1.94
C ASP A 182 -23.85 13.99 -2.52
N LEU A 183 -23.11 12.87 -2.53
CA LEU A 183 -23.58 11.57 -2.99
C LEU A 183 -24.41 10.85 -1.92
N ILE A 184 -24.25 11.21 -0.67
CA ILE A 184 -25.05 10.79 0.48
C ILE A 184 -25.49 12.03 1.29
N PRO A 185 -26.68 12.03 1.87
CA PRO A 185 -27.22 13.19 2.59
C PRO A 185 -26.52 13.44 3.93
N VAL A 186 -26.05 12.39 4.60
CA VAL A 186 -25.41 12.45 5.92
C VAL A 186 -24.25 11.44 5.95
N ASN A 187 -23.19 11.78 6.66
CA ASN A 187 -22.11 10.83 6.94
C ASN A 187 -22.37 10.17 8.32
N PRO A 188 -22.80 8.91 8.37
CA PRO A 188 -23.10 8.24 9.64
C PRO A 188 -21.84 7.96 10.48
N MET A 189 -20.66 8.08 9.88
CA MET A 189 -19.39 7.88 10.59
C MET A 189 -18.73 9.20 11.05
N ALA A 190 -19.43 10.35 10.95
CA ALA A 190 -18.81 11.64 11.23
C ALA A 190 -18.25 11.74 12.66
N GLU A 191 -19.02 11.27 13.65
CA GLU A 191 -18.69 11.32 15.07
C GLU A 191 -18.04 10.03 15.59
N LEU A 192 -17.98 8.98 14.77
CA LEU A 192 -17.38 7.71 15.17
C LEU A 192 -15.85 7.79 15.12
N LYS A 193 -15.23 7.27 16.17
CA LYS A 193 -13.76 7.13 16.28
C LYS A 193 -13.41 5.67 16.50
N PHE A 194 -12.24 5.24 16.05
CA PHE A 194 -11.80 3.86 16.25
C PHE A 194 -11.75 3.45 17.73
N VAL A 195 -11.42 4.39 18.61
CA VAL A 195 -11.41 4.16 20.07
C VAL A 195 -12.81 3.87 20.67
N ASN A 196 -13.88 4.15 19.94
CA ASN A 196 -15.23 3.76 20.39
C ASN A 196 -15.46 2.24 20.33
N PHE A 197 -14.67 1.52 19.52
CA PHE A 197 -14.78 0.07 19.30
C PHE A 197 -13.74 -0.75 20.08
N THR A 198 -12.65 -0.13 20.51
CA THR A 198 -11.61 -0.81 21.28
C THR A 198 -10.75 0.19 22.04
N THR A 199 -10.42 -0.14 23.27
CA THR A 199 -9.47 0.60 24.10
C THR A 199 -8.05 0.07 23.98
N ALA A 200 -7.87 -1.05 23.27
CA ALA A 200 -6.58 -1.69 23.08
C ALA A 200 -5.63 -0.76 22.27
N ARG A 201 -4.44 -0.56 22.80
CA ARG A 201 -3.42 0.29 22.16
C ARG A 201 -2.69 -0.47 21.08
N ILE A 202 -2.59 0.14 19.90
CA ILE A 202 -1.71 -0.36 18.84
C ILE A 202 -0.30 0.14 19.13
N LEU A 203 0.49 -0.74 19.70
CA LEU A 203 1.88 -0.44 20.01
C LEU A 203 2.74 -0.59 18.75
N PRO A 204 3.77 0.25 18.57
CA PRO A 204 4.79 0.03 17.54
C PRO A 204 5.44 -1.35 17.76
N LYS A 205 5.70 -2.06 16.67
CA LYS A 205 6.44 -3.33 16.76
C LYS A 205 7.83 -3.04 17.35
N PRO A 206 8.27 -3.76 18.39
CA PRO A 206 9.59 -3.58 18.96
C PRO A 206 10.67 -3.83 17.90
N ALA A 207 11.84 -3.19 18.07
CA ALA A 207 13.01 -3.53 17.28
C ALA A 207 13.43 -4.96 17.58
N ARG A 208 13.61 -5.77 16.54
CA ARG A 208 14.06 -7.17 16.65
C ARG A 208 15.58 -7.26 16.72
N LEU A 209 16.27 -6.24 16.20
CA LEU A 209 17.72 -6.12 16.20
C LEU A 209 18.13 -5.04 17.20
N ARG A 210 19.08 -5.36 18.07
CA ARG A 210 19.66 -4.47 19.07
C ARG A 210 21.14 -4.23 18.77
N ASP A 211 21.71 -3.19 19.35
CA ASP A 211 23.13 -2.80 19.20
C ASP A 211 24.10 -3.91 19.62
N VAL A 212 23.77 -4.65 20.69
CA VAL A 212 24.56 -5.80 21.17
C VAL A 212 24.69 -6.94 20.16
N GLN A 213 23.78 -7.04 19.19
CA GLN A 213 23.76 -8.07 18.13
C GLN A 213 24.49 -7.60 16.87
N LEU A 214 24.96 -6.35 16.82
CA LEU A 214 25.61 -5.81 15.63
C LEU A 214 26.96 -6.48 15.30
N PRO A 215 27.81 -6.90 16.25
CA PRO A 215 29.01 -7.65 15.92
C PRO A 215 28.71 -8.94 15.16
N GLU A 216 27.73 -9.73 15.62
CA GLU A 216 27.30 -10.97 14.96
C GLU A 216 26.69 -10.68 13.57
N LEU A 217 25.89 -9.62 13.45
CA LEU A 217 25.33 -9.21 12.17
C LEU A 217 26.44 -8.79 11.19
N VAL A 218 27.40 -7.98 11.64
CA VAL A 218 28.52 -7.51 10.79
C VAL A 218 29.38 -8.70 10.35
N GLN A 219 29.64 -9.65 11.23
CA GLN A 219 30.33 -10.88 10.88
C GLN A 219 29.57 -11.69 9.81
N LEU A 220 28.27 -11.90 10.00
CA LEU A 220 27.40 -12.53 9.01
C LEU A 220 27.47 -11.84 7.65
N LEU A 221 27.44 -10.50 7.64
CA LEU A 221 27.52 -9.72 6.40
C LEU A 221 28.90 -9.80 5.75
N ALA A 222 29.97 -9.90 6.55
CA ALA A 222 31.33 -10.14 6.05
C ALA A 222 31.45 -11.48 5.31
N GLU A 223 30.96 -12.56 5.92
CA GLU A 223 30.93 -13.88 5.30
C GLU A 223 30.07 -13.90 4.02
N ARG A 224 28.89 -13.26 4.09
CA ARG A 224 27.97 -13.16 2.95
C ARG A 224 28.50 -12.28 1.83
N PHE A 225 29.37 -11.33 2.12
CA PHE A 225 29.99 -10.49 1.08
C PHE A 225 30.83 -11.28 0.10
N TYR A 226 31.36 -12.44 0.48
CA TYR A 226 32.07 -13.36 -0.40
C TYR A 226 31.12 -14.26 -1.21
N SER A 227 30.11 -14.84 -0.58
CA SER A 227 29.23 -15.85 -1.19
C SER A 227 28.01 -15.24 -1.90
N ALA A 228 27.48 -14.10 -1.42
CA ALA A 228 26.35 -13.41 -1.98
C ALA A 228 26.51 -11.88 -1.82
N PRO A 229 27.47 -11.29 -2.57
CA PRO A 229 27.87 -9.87 -2.39
C PRO A 229 26.70 -8.89 -2.53
N GLY A 230 25.74 -9.15 -3.43
CA GLY A 230 24.58 -8.30 -3.61
C GLY A 230 23.64 -8.27 -2.40
N ASP A 231 23.43 -9.42 -1.76
CA ASP A 231 22.60 -9.52 -0.56
C ASP A 231 23.25 -8.79 0.62
N ALA A 232 24.55 -9.04 0.85
CA ALA A 232 25.33 -8.39 1.90
C ALA A 232 25.40 -6.87 1.69
N MET A 233 25.71 -6.44 0.47
CA MET A 233 25.83 -5.01 0.15
C MET A 233 24.51 -4.26 0.32
N LEU A 234 23.35 -4.87 -0.05
CA LEU A 234 22.05 -4.27 0.18
C LEU A 234 21.81 -4.02 1.67
N ALA A 235 22.13 -5.00 2.52
CA ALA A 235 22.00 -4.87 3.97
C ALA A 235 22.99 -3.85 4.55
N LEU A 236 24.25 -3.85 4.10
CA LEU A 236 25.27 -2.89 4.53
C LEU A 236 24.90 -1.46 4.18
N MET A 237 24.45 -1.19 2.95
CA MET A 237 24.02 0.16 2.56
C MET A 237 22.83 0.65 3.42
N MET A 238 21.91 -0.24 3.77
CA MET A 238 20.80 0.10 4.65
C MET A 238 21.25 0.32 6.10
N LEU A 239 22.19 -0.46 6.60
CA LEU A 239 22.74 -0.31 7.95
C LEU A 239 23.54 0.98 8.06
N CYS A 240 24.44 1.23 7.12
CA CYS A 240 25.30 2.41 7.12
C CYS A 240 24.53 3.74 7.06
N HIS A 241 23.45 3.78 6.29
CA HIS A 241 22.73 5.04 6.04
C HIS A 241 21.32 5.10 6.62
N GLY A 242 20.81 4.02 7.19
CA GLY A 242 19.43 3.98 7.68
C GLY A 242 18.37 4.17 6.60
N THR A 243 18.68 3.96 5.30
CA THR A 243 17.75 4.13 4.19
C THR A 243 16.65 3.08 4.15
N ARG A 244 15.56 3.35 3.43
CA ARG A 244 14.50 2.36 3.26
C ARG A 244 14.86 1.37 2.15
N ILE A 245 14.42 0.13 2.29
CA ILE A 245 14.64 -0.92 1.28
C ILE A 245 14.18 -0.50 -0.12
N GLY A 246 13.05 0.20 -0.24
CA GLY A 246 12.54 0.70 -1.52
C GLY A 246 13.42 1.79 -2.14
N GLU A 247 14.12 2.55 -1.32
CA GLU A 247 15.09 3.56 -1.74
C GLU A 247 16.40 2.90 -2.17
N THR A 248 16.93 2.01 -1.33
CA THR A 248 18.25 1.39 -1.54
C THR A 248 18.27 0.44 -2.74
N ARG A 249 17.26 -0.44 -2.88
CA ARG A 249 17.22 -1.45 -3.96
C ARG A 249 17.24 -0.88 -5.39
N GLN A 250 16.88 0.38 -5.54
CA GLN A 250 16.81 1.09 -6.82
C GLN A 250 18.08 1.91 -7.11
N ALA A 251 19.08 1.89 -6.23
CA ALA A 251 20.30 2.64 -6.37
C ALA A 251 21.02 2.32 -7.69
N ARG A 252 21.52 3.34 -8.35
CA ARG A 252 22.28 3.25 -9.59
C ARG A 252 23.72 3.71 -9.36
N TRP A 253 24.66 3.16 -10.11
CA TRP A 253 26.04 3.64 -10.07
C TRP A 253 26.16 5.12 -10.48
N ALA A 254 25.33 5.57 -11.41
CA ALA A 254 25.29 6.98 -11.81
C ALA A 254 24.80 7.93 -10.69
N ASP A 255 24.11 7.42 -9.67
CA ASP A 255 23.65 8.20 -8.53
C ASP A 255 24.73 8.29 -7.42
N ILE A 256 25.87 7.60 -7.58
CA ILE A 256 27.01 7.61 -6.66
C ILE A 256 28.06 8.57 -7.18
N ALA A 257 28.09 9.77 -6.63
CA ALA A 257 29.07 10.80 -6.95
C ALA A 257 30.28 10.68 -6.00
N LEU A 258 31.25 9.84 -6.36
CA LEU A 258 32.43 9.57 -5.53
C LEU A 258 33.29 10.83 -5.28
N PRO A 259 33.54 11.71 -6.28
CA PRO A 259 34.30 12.95 -6.06
C PRO A 259 33.61 13.88 -5.06
N GLU A 260 32.29 14.02 -5.13
CA GLU A 260 31.47 14.86 -4.26
C GLU A 260 31.16 14.17 -2.92
N ARG A 261 31.47 12.87 -2.82
CA ARG A 261 31.22 12.03 -1.64
C ARG A 261 29.74 12.02 -1.27
N GLU A 262 28.89 11.86 -2.28
CA GLU A 262 27.44 11.85 -2.12
C GLU A 262 26.78 10.69 -2.86
N TRP A 263 25.73 10.16 -2.25
CA TRP A 263 24.77 9.28 -2.90
C TRP A 263 23.47 10.05 -3.09
N PHE A 264 23.06 10.24 -4.33
CA PHE A 264 21.83 10.92 -4.70
C PHE A 264 20.65 9.96 -4.75
N LEU A 265 19.59 10.27 -4.03
CA LEU A 265 18.32 9.54 -4.04
C LEU A 265 17.27 10.44 -4.69
N PRO A 266 16.83 10.14 -5.93
CA PRO A 266 15.80 10.90 -6.63
C PRO A 266 14.48 10.92 -5.87
N ALA A 267 13.71 12.03 -5.97
CA ALA A 267 12.42 12.19 -5.32
C ALA A 267 11.44 11.05 -5.63
N ASP A 268 11.45 10.53 -6.87
CA ASP A 268 10.56 9.43 -7.30
C ASP A 268 10.85 8.12 -6.59
N HIS A 269 12.09 7.90 -6.15
CA HIS A 269 12.48 6.71 -5.40
C HIS A 269 12.21 6.83 -3.90
N THR A 270 11.95 8.03 -3.39
CA THR A 270 11.72 8.27 -1.95
C THR A 270 10.24 8.21 -1.59
N LYS A 271 9.95 7.75 -0.37
CA LYS A 271 8.57 7.73 0.14
C LYS A 271 8.02 9.15 0.39
N SER A 272 8.90 10.08 0.76
CA SER A 272 8.57 11.49 1.03
C SER A 272 8.36 12.32 -0.23
N LYS A 273 8.71 11.78 -1.42
CA LYS A 273 8.73 12.50 -2.69
C LYS A 273 9.63 13.74 -2.68
N THR A 274 10.67 13.70 -1.84
CA THR A 274 11.74 14.69 -1.77
C THR A 274 13.05 14.00 -2.07
N GLU A 275 13.93 14.64 -2.85
CA GLU A 275 15.28 14.13 -3.08
C GLU A 275 16.08 14.09 -1.78
N LEU A 276 17.04 13.19 -1.69
CA LEU A 276 17.97 13.12 -0.59
C LEU A 276 19.39 12.94 -1.12
N ARG A 277 20.32 13.75 -0.62
CA ARG A 277 21.76 13.58 -0.82
C ARG A 277 22.37 13.01 0.44
N VAL A 278 22.82 11.78 0.38
CA VAL A 278 23.40 11.05 1.52
C VAL A 278 24.91 11.19 1.47
N PRO A 279 25.56 11.74 2.52
CA PRO A 279 27.01 11.80 2.55
C PRO A 279 27.65 10.41 2.56
N LEU A 280 28.73 10.20 1.82
CA LEU A 280 29.53 8.99 1.80
C LEU A 280 30.81 9.21 2.61
N THR A 281 31.08 8.34 3.57
CA THR A 281 32.33 8.30 4.33
C THR A 281 33.40 7.49 3.58
N ASP A 282 34.66 7.56 4.00
CA ASP A 282 35.76 6.80 3.40
C ASP A 282 35.48 5.29 3.43
N GLN A 283 34.94 4.79 4.54
CA GLN A 283 34.56 3.38 4.72
C GLN A 283 33.55 2.93 3.65
N VAL A 284 32.52 3.73 3.41
CA VAL A 284 31.48 3.38 2.43
C VAL A 284 31.98 3.54 1.00
N ILE A 285 32.85 4.51 0.73
CA ILE A 285 33.49 4.66 -0.58
C ILE A 285 34.33 3.42 -0.89
N ALA A 286 35.18 3.00 0.05
CA ALA A 286 35.98 1.79 -0.09
C ALA A 286 35.10 0.54 -0.29
N LEU A 287 34.03 0.41 0.49
CA LEU A 287 33.06 -0.67 0.35
C LEU A 287 32.39 -0.69 -1.04
N LEU A 288 31.99 0.47 -1.56
CA LEU A 288 31.36 0.60 -2.89
C LEU A 288 32.35 0.22 -4.00
N GLN A 289 33.60 0.65 -3.91
CA GLN A 289 34.66 0.28 -4.87
C GLN A 289 34.86 -1.25 -4.88
N ARG A 290 35.06 -1.81 -3.70
CA ARG A 290 35.20 -3.28 -3.55
C ARG A 290 34.01 -4.05 -4.09
N TYR A 291 32.80 -3.54 -3.88
CA TYR A 291 31.59 -4.18 -4.41
C TYR A 291 31.52 -4.09 -5.93
N ARG A 292 31.93 -2.97 -6.51
CA ARG A 292 32.00 -2.79 -7.97
C ARG A 292 32.99 -3.76 -8.61
N ASP A 293 34.14 -3.95 -7.99
CA ASP A 293 35.14 -4.93 -8.44
C ASP A 293 34.56 -6.36 -8.41
N ARG A 294 33.83 -6.71 -7.34
CA ARG A 294 33.15 -8.00 -7.25
C ARG A 294 32.08 -8.18 -8.34
N GLN A 295 31.33 -7.15 -8.65
CA GLN A 295 30.37 -7.20 -9.76
C GLN A 295 31.08 -7.40 -11.11
N ALA A 296 32.18 -6.70 -11.35
CA ALA A 296 32.98 -6.85 -12.58
C ALA A 296 33.54 -8.28 -12.72
N VAL A 297 34.08 -8.86 -11.65
CA VAL A 297 34.52 -10.26 -11.64
C VAL A 297 33.38 -11.23 -11.95
N GLN A 298 32.15 -10.90 -11.56
CA GLN A 298 30.94 -11.69 -11.87
C GLN A 298 30.36 -11.36 -13.27
N GLY A 299 31.05 -10.55 -14.08
CA GLY A 299 30.64 -10.14 -15.43
C GLY A 299 29.48 -9.14 -15.46
N TYR A 300 29.25 -8.39 -14.37
CA TYR A 300 28.23 -7.35 -14.34
C TYR A 300 28.80 -5.95 -14.37
N GLU A 301 28.53 -5.23 -15.46
CA GLU A 301 28.88 -3.83 -15.67
C GLU A 301 27.65 -2.91 -15.84
N GLY A 302 26.50 -3.38 -15.41
CA GLY A 302 25.23 -2.65 -15.58
C GLY A 302 25.07 -1.44 -14.66
N GLN A 303 23.97 -0.74 -14.85
CA GLN A 303 23.71 0.54 -14.18
C GLN A 303 23.27 0.45 -12.71
N PHE A 304 22.78 -0.71 -12.24
CA PHE A 304 22.22 -0.83 -10.89
C PHE A 304 23.21 -1.42 -9.89
N LEU A 305 23.21 -0.90 -8.67
CA LEU A 305 23.95 -1.52 -7.56
C LEU A 305 23.39 -2.91 -7.24
N PHE A 306 22.08 -3.08 -7.33
CA PHE A 306 21.37 -4.30 -6.94
C PHE A 306 20.57 -4.85 -8.13
N PRO A 307 21.24 -5.48 -9.12
CA PRO A 307 20.56 -6.01 -10.29
C PRO A 307 19.80 -7.31 -9.97
N SER A 308 18.64 -7.46 -10.56
CA SER A 308 18.00 -8.75 -10.72
C SER A 308 18.68 -9.55 -11.84
N ARG A 309 18.39 -10.85 -11.95
CA ARG A 309 18.90 -11.69 -13.06
C ARG A 309 18.64 -11.14 -14.46
N ARG A 310 17.67 -10.24 -14.61
CA ARG A 310 17.31 -9.58 -15.88
C ARG A 310 17.99 -8.21 -16.07
N GLY A 311 18.96 -7.85 -15.24
CA GLY A 311 19.64 -6.55 -15.30
C GLY A 311 18.79 -5.35 -14.86
N LYS A 312 17.53 -5.57 -14.38
CA LYS A 312 16.66 -4.54 -13.79
C LYS A 312 16.92 -4.44 -12.28
N PRO A 313 16.51 -3.36 -11.60
CA PRO A 313 16.63 -3.31 -10.14
C PRO A 313 15.81 -4.43 -9.51
N LEU A 314 16.18 -4.87 -8.32
CA LEU A 314 15.40 -5.84 -7.56
C LEU A 314 13.97 -5.34 -7.38
N SER A 315 12.97 -6.21 -7.55
CA SER A 315 11.59 -5.94 -7.16
C SER A 315 11.46 -5.87 -5.63
N ASP A 316 10.35 -5.32 -5.12
CA ASP A 316 10.06 -5.29 -3.67
C ASP A 316 10.15 -6.68 -3.03
N ASN A 317 9.59 -7.70 -3.70
CA ASN A 317 9.59 -9.07 -3.21
C ASN A 317 11.00 -9.69 -3.22
N GLN A 318 11.77 -9.46 -4.28
CA GLN A 318 13.16 -9.96 -4.36
C GLN A 318 14.04 -9.31 -3.28
N ALA A 319 13.93 -8.00 -3.10
CA ALA A 319 14.67 -7.29 -2.06
C ALA A 319 14.24 -7.76 -0.65
N SER A 320 12.94 -7.96 -0.41
CA SER A 320 12.46 -8.50 0.86
C SER A 320 12.97 -9.92 1.12
N ALA A 321 13.04 -10.76 0.08
CA ALA A 321 13.58 -12.13 0.18
C ALA A 321 15.07 -12.16 0.58
N VAL A 322 15.85 -11.12 0.25
CA VAL A 322 17.24 -10.98 0.74
C VAL A 322 17.25 -11.00 2.27
N PHE A 323 16.41 -10.20 2.90
CA PHE A 323 16.34 -10.08 4.36
C PHE A 323 15.76 -11.33 5.03
N THR A 324 14.87 -12.05 4.34
CA THR A 324 14.40 -13.36 4.81
C THR A 324 15.55 -14.39 4.83
N ARG A 325 16.41 -14.38 3.81
CA ARG A 325 17.60 -15.25 3.77
C ARG A 325 18.66 -14.88 4.81
N LEU A 326 18.96 -13.58 4.94
CA LEU A 326 19.98 -13.10 5.88
C LEU A 326 19.51 -13.22 7.33
N GLY A 327 18.30 -12.83 7.61
CA GLY A 327 17.76 -12.72 8.97
C GLY A 327 17.07 -13.99 9.48
N GLN A 328 16.75 -14.94 8.61
CA GLN A 328 16.02 -16.19 8.94
C GLN A 328 14.79 -15.94 9.84
N GLY A 329 14.12 -14.82 9.65
CA GLY A 329 12.96 -14.39 10.46
C GLY A 329 13.30 -13.65 11.77
N ALA A 330 14.56 -13.61 12.19
CA ALA A 330 14.98 -12.94 13.42
C ALA A 330 14.87 -11.42 13.31
N TRP A 331 15.17 -10.85 12.14
CA TRP A 331 15.10 -9.41 11.88
C TRP A 331 14.73 -9.11 10.42
N THR A 332 14.38 -7.87 10.14
CA THR A 332 13.95 -7.40 8.83
C THR A 332 14.76 -6.19 8.37
N SER A 333 14.62 -5.81 7.10
CA SER A 333 15.24 -4.58 6.56
C SER A 333 14.93 -3.33 7.39
N HIS A 334 13.73 -3.25 7.97
CA HIS A 334 13.33 -2.09 8.78
C HIS A 334 14.03 -2.07 10.15
N ASP A 335 14.46 -3.22 10.67
CA ASP A 335 15.18 -3.30 11.93
C ASP A 335 16.61 -2.76 11.81
N LEU A 336 17.26 -2.88 10.62
CA LEU A 336 18.54 -2.21 10.34
C LEU A 336 18.44 -0.69 10.48
N ARG A 337 17.37 -0.13 9.94
CA ARG A 337 17.12 1.32 10.05
C ARG A 337 16.80 1.74 11.48
N LYS A 338 16.07 0.92 12.25
CA LYS A 338 15.77 1.20 13.65
C LYS A 338 17.04 1.17 14.51
N VAL A 339 17.89 0.15 14.33
CA VAL A 339 19.14 0.05 15.11
C VAL A 339 20.09 1.20 14.77
N ALA A 340 20.25 1.56 13.50
CA ALA A 340 21.04 2.72 13.12
C ALA A 340 20.51 4.00 13.78
N ARG A 341 19.21 4.25 13.73
CA ARG A 341 18.61 5.46 14.35
C ARG A 341 18.79 5.49 15.86
N THR A 342 18.68 4.35 16.52
CA THR A 342 18.92 4.23 17.97
C THR A 342 20.39 4.52 18.29
N ALA A 343 21.31 3.82 17.61
CA ALA A 343 22.74 3.99 17.81
C ALA A 343 23.22 5.43 17.57
N TRP A 344 22.67 6.11 16.56
CA TRP A 344 22.98 7.54 16.36
C TRP A 344 22.64 8.39 17.57
N THR A 345 21.50 8.12 18.23
CA THR A 345 21.14 8.83 19.47
C THR A 345 22.13 8.55 20.59
N ASP A 346 22.51 7.28 20.78
CA ASP A 346 23.47 6.86 21.82
C ASP A 346 24.87 7.41 21.55
N LEU A 347 25.22 7.64 20.27
CA LEU A 347 26.47 8.31 19.87
C LEU A 347 26.41 9.85 19.96
N GLY A 348 25.33 10.40 20.51
CA GLY A 348 25.15 11.84 20.66
C GLY A 348 24.92 12.59 19.35
N VAL A 349 24.35 11.92 18.33
CA VAL A 349 23.88 12.60 17.11
C VAL A 349 22.60 13.37 17.47
N ASP A 350 22.57 14.65 17.10
CA ASP A 350 21.37 15.47 17.26
C ASP A 350 20.15 14.81 16.65
N GLY A 351 19.04 14.84 17.37
CA GLY A 351 17.80 14.16 16.96
C GLY A 351 17.28 14.65 15.61
N HIS A 352 17.46 15.94 15.30
CA HIS A 352 17.05 16.53 14.04
C HIS A 352 17.91 16.04 12.86
N ILE A 353 19.22 15.96 13.08
CA ILE A 353 20.16 15.39 12.10
C ILE A 353 19.81 13.93 11.82
N GLY A 354 19.47 13.15 12.85
CA GLY A 354 19.00 11.77 12.70
C GLY A 354 17.73 11.66 11.84
N GLU A 355 16.75 12.53 12.04
CA GLU A 355 15.53 12.56 11.22
C GLU A 355 15.82 12.99 9.77
N MET A 356 16.76 13.91 9.55
CA MET A 356 17.21 14.30 8.21
C MET A 356 17.93 13.16 7.48
N LEU A 357 18.79 12.40 8.15
CA LEU A 357 19.44 11.21 7.60
C LEU A 357 18.41 10.15 7.17
N LEU A 358 17.34 10.02 7.94
CA LEU A 358 16.25 9.10 7.62
C LEU A 358 15.29 9.62 6.54
N ASN A 359 15.47 10.82 6.02
CA ASN A 359 14.52 11.44 5.09
C ASN A 359 13.09 11.43 5.66
N HIS A 360 12.95 11.75 6.95
CA HIS A 360 11.65 11.98 7.55
C HIS A 360 11.22 13.41 7.30
N SER A 361 9.93 13.61 7.00
CA SER A 361 9.37 14.96 6.94
C SER A 361 9.46 15.60 8.32
N LEU A 362 10.19 16.68 8.42
CA LEU A 362 10.14 17.55 9.57
C LEU A 362 8.73 18.10 9.69
N GLY A 363 8.16 18.16 10.89
CA GLY A 363 6.82 18.72 11.09
C GLY A 363 6.69 20.10 10.42
N LYS A 364 5.49 20.49 10.04
CA LYS A 364 5.21 21.74 9.28
C LYS A 364 5.93 22.99 9.84
N ILE A 365 6.03 23.10 11.16
CA ILE A 365 6.72 24.22 11.82
C ILE A 365 8.22 24.18 11.55
N ALA A 366 8.87 23.02 11.74
CA ALA A 366 10.31 22.89 11.54
C ALA A 366 10.70 23.09 10.06
N SER A 367 9.91 22.57 9.12
CA SER A 367 10.16 22.72 7.68
C SER A 367 10.04 24.17 7.18
N THR A 368 9.32 25.03 7.91
CA THR A 368 9.18 26.47 7.57
C THR A 368 10.42 27.26 7.96
N TYR A 369 11.11 26.86 9.03
CA TYR A 369 12.24 27.63 9.58
C TYR A 369 13.60 27.02 9.29
N ILE A 370 13.68 25.72 8.95
CA ILE A 370 14.93 25.01 8.72
C ILE A 370 15.05 24.69 7.23
N ASN A 371 15.69 25.57 6.51
CA ASN A 371 15.90 25.43 5.04
C ASN A 371 17.36 25.03 4.72
N THR A 372 18.01 24.29 5.61
CA THR A 372 19.37 23.80 5.40
C THR A 372 19.38 22.28 5.18
N GLN A 373 20.29 21.81 4.34
CA GLN A 373 20.54 20.37 4.21
C GLN A 373 21.44 19.80 5.31
N ALA A 374 22.01 20.66 6.19
CA ALA A 374 22.93 20.28 7.26
C ALA A 374 23.98 19.23 6.80
N LYS A 375 24.57 19.45 5.62
CA LYS A 375 25.43 18.47 4.94
C LYS A 375 26.59 18.02 5.83
N GLU A 376 27.28 18.98 6.44
CA GLU A 376 28.43 18.69 7.30
C GLU A 376 28.03 17.96 8.59
N GLN A 377 26.96 18.37 9.25
CA GLN A 377 26.45 17.71 10.47
C GLN A 377 26.02 16.27 10.19
N ARG A 378 25.38 16.02 9.02
CA ARG A 378 25.04 14.66 8.59
C ARG A 378 26.27 13.82 8.27
N ARG A 379 27.28 14.43 7.63
CA ARG A 379 28.57 13.76 7.36
C ARG A 379 29.25 13.35 8.67
N LEU A 380 29.38 14.27 9.61
CA LEU A 380 30.00 14.00 10.92
C LEU A 380 29.24 12.92 11.71
N ALA A 381 27.91 12.92 11.64
CA ALA A 381 27.10 11.89 12.27
C ALA A 381 27.39 10.50 11.66
N LEU A 382 27.49 10.40 10.32
CA LEU A 382 27.83 9.14 9.66
C LEU A 382 29.29 8.72 9.91
N VAL A 383 30.24 9.65 10.01
CA VAL A 383 31.62 9.32 10.43
C VAL A 383 31.63 8.69 11.80
N LYS A 384 30.97 9.29 12.80
CA LYS A 384 30.83 8.68 14.13
C LYS A 384 30.25 7.29 14.08
N TRP A 385 29.18 7.12 13.30
CA TRP A 385 28.48 5.85 13.15
C TRP A 385 29.36 4.77 12.53
N HIS A 386 30.03 5.06 11.42
CA HIS A 386 30.86 4.10 10.72
C HIS A 386 32.13 3.75 11.49
N THR A 387 32.74 4.72 12.17
CA THR A 387 33.84 4.44 13.11
C THR A 387 33.42 3.51 14.24
N TRP A 388 32.20 3.69 14.75
CA TRP A 388 31.62 2.80 15.76
C TRP A 388 31.35 1.40 15.20
N LEU A 389 30.91 1.28 13.94
CA LEU A 389 30.76 0.00 13.25
C LEU A 389 32.10 -0.69 12.99
N ASP A 390 33.17 0.07 12.66
CA ASP A 390 34.52 -0.48 12.46
C ASP A 390 35.01 -1.22 13.69
N GLN A 391 34.78 -0.67 14.88
CA GLN A 391 35.09 -1.33 16.15
C GLN A 391 34.31 -2.64 16.37
N ARG A 392 33.32 -2.94 15.53
CA ARG A 392 32.47 -4.14 15.54
C ARG A 392 32.64 -5.04 14.33
N GLY A 393 33.76 -4.84 13.61
CA GLY A 393 34.14 -5.71 12.49
C GLY A 393 33.81 -5.17 11.09
N PHE A 394 33.19 -3.99 10.97
CA PHE A 394 32.88 -3.41 9.65
C PHE A 394 34.14 -3.08 8.85
N GLN A 395 35.23 -2.73 9.54
CA GLN A 395 36.56 -2.48 8.94
C GLN A 395 37.01 -3.63 8.03
N ALA A 396 36.85 -4.88 8.47
CA ALA A 396 37.24 -6.06 7.68
C ALA A 396 36.43 -6.21 6.38
N ILE A 397 35.25 -5.56 6.28
CA ILE A 397 34.42 -5.64 5.07
C ILE A 397 34.84 -4.62 4.02
N HIS A 398 35.23 -3.41 4.42
CA HIS A 398 35.56 -2.35 3.49
C HIS A 398 37.07 -2.22 3.21
N GLU A 399 37.94 -2.58 4.15
CA GLU A 399 39.37 -2.64 3.90
C GLU A 399 39.73 -3.93 3.16
N GLN A 400 40.57 -3.82 2.13
CA GLN A 400 41.25 -4.97 1.55
C GLN A 400 42.32 -5.42 2.55
N THR A 401 42.00 -6.29 3.49
CA THR A 401 43.04 -7.15 4.04
C THR A 401 43.56 -7.97 2.88
N GLY A 402 44.84 -7.78 2.57
CA GLY A 402 45.51 -8.30 1.36
C GLY A 402 45.04 -9.70 1.01
N VAL A 403 44.54 -9.83 -0.20
CA VAL A 403 44.24 -11.13 -0.80
C VAL A 403 45.50 -11.95 -0.63
N ARG A 404 45.49 -12.95 0.25
CA ARG A 404 46.52 -13.99 0.19
C ARG A 404 46.46 -14.53 -1.23
N SER A 405 47.63 -14.50 -1.91
CA SER A 405 47.81 -15.00 -3.27
C SER A 405 47.26 -16.45 -3.46
N GLU A 406 47.10 -17.18 -2.36
CA GLU A 406 46.49 -18.51 -2.29
C GLU A 406 45.00 -18.53 -2.57
N ASP A 407 44.19 -17.51 -2.13
CA ASP A 407 42.73 -17.47 -2.37
C ASP A 407 42.41 -17.13 -3.84
N SER A 408 43.27 -16.32 -4.50
CA SER A 408 43.11 -16.03 -5.92
C SER A 408 43.46 -17.24 -6.77
N GLN A 409 44.47 -18.02 -6.39
CA GLN A 409 44.86 -19.23 -7.07
C GLN A 409 43.79 -20.32 -6.91
N ASN A 410 43.26 -20.51 -5.69
CA ASN A 410 42.18 -21.46 -5.43
C ASN A 410 40.87 -21.11 -6.17
N LEU A 411 40.58 -19.82 -6.38
CA LEU A 411 39.42 -19.40 -7.16
C LEU A 411 39.62 -19.65 -8.67
N VAL A 412 40.81 -19.40 -9.17
CA VAL A 412 41.18 -19.68 -10.56
C VAL A 412 41.23 -21.19 -10.81
N ASP A 413 41.74 -21.96 -9.87
CA ASP A 413 41.80 -23.43 -9.96
C ASP A 413 40.39 -24.06 -9.83
N ALA A 414 39.48 -23.49 -9.01
CA ALA A 414 38.07 -23.90 -8.93
C ALA A 414 37.28 -23.54 -10.22
N LEU A 415 37.65 -22.47 -10.91
CA LEU A 415 37.05 -22.09 -12.20
C LEU A 415 37.63 -22.86 -13.39
N ASN A 416 38.87 -23.29 -13.32
CA ASN A 416 39.57 -24.07 -14.37
C ASN A 416 39.44 -25.57 -14.20
N GLY A 417 39.14 -26.07 -13.00
CA GLY A 417 38.82 -27.47 -12.69
C GLY A 417 37.38 -27.81 -13.05
N GLY A 418 37.13 -27.95 -14.36
CA GLY A 418 35.81 -28.37 -14.86
C GLY A 418 35.29 -29.63 -14.20
N ALA A 419 34.36 -29.50 -13.28
CA ALA A 419 33.45 -30.53 -12.88
C ALA A 419 32.04 -29.97 -12.91
N CYS A 420 31.42 -30.16 -14.06
CA CYS A 420 29.97 -30.15 -14.24
C CYS A 420 29.46 -31.40 -13.54
N GLU A 421 29.13 -31.34 -12.25
CA GLU A 421 28.33 -32.39 -11.60
C GLU A 421 27.38 -31.80 -10.57
N ALA A 422 26.10 -32.06 -10.88
CA ALA A 422 24.97 -32.31 -9.99
C ALA A 422 24.61 -31.21 -8.96
N PHE A 423 23.72 -30.34 -9.35
CA PHE A 423 22.75 -29.76 -8.41
C PHE A 423 21.76 -30.88 -8.00
N PRO A 424 21.59 -31.18 -6.72
CA PRO A 424 20.52 -32.04 -6.28
C PRO A 424 19.17 -31.40 -6.55
N GLN A 425 18.32 -32.12 -7.25
CA GLN A 425 16.89 -31.83 -7.36
C GLN A 425 16.28 -31.86 -5.96
N PHE A 426 16.00 -30.74 -5.37
CA PHE A 426 15.13 -30.63 -4.20
C PHE A 426 13.67 -30.64 -4.65
N VAL A 427 13.07 -31.75 -4.36
CA VAL A 427 11.70 -32.22 -4.28
C VAL A 427 10.65 -31.07 -4.26
N LYS A 428 9.78 -31.11 -5.26
CA LYS A 428 8.45 -30.51 -5.24
C LYS A 428 7.62 -31.22 -4.16
N GLY A 429 7.20 -30.49 -3.16
CA GLY A 429 6.19 -30.93 -2.20
C GLY A 429 6.46 -30.35 -0.81
N GLU A 430 5.57 -29.49 -0.35
CA GLU A 430 5.45 -28.88 1.00
C GLU A 430 5.74 -27.38 1.18
N VAL A 431 5.46 -26.53 0.20
CA VAL A 431 5.48 -25.06 0.43
C VAL A 431 4.11 -24.41 0.27
N LEU A 432 3.03 -25.17 0.22
CA LEU A 432 1.68 -24.61 0.00
C LEU A 432 0.79 -24.53 1.25
N LYS A 433 1.32 -24.80 2.46
CA LYS A 433 0.51 -24.76 3.69
C LYS A 433 0.94 -23.74 4.77
N HIS A 434 1.93 -22.88 4.52
CA HIS A 434 2.37 -21.89 5.52
C HIS A 434 2.26 -20.42 5.11
N ALA A 435 1.64 -20.12 3.96
CA ALA A 435 1.43 -18.74 3.49
C ALA A 435 0.15 -18.08 4.03
N GLU A 436 -0.72 -18.80 4.71
CA GLU A 436 -2.00 -18.27 5.20
C GLU A 436 -2.00 -17.81 6.66
N THR A 437 -0.94 -18.02 7.42
CA THR A 437 -0.96 -17.72 8.87
C THR A 437 -0.04 -16.60 9.34
N THR A 438 0.70 -15.93 8.47
CA THR A 438 1.46 -14.74 8.87
C THR A 438 1.07 -13.54 8.04
N GLY A 439 0.14 -12.74 8.57
CA GLY A 439 -0.28 -11.43 8.03
C GLY A 439 0.85 -10.40 8.00
N ALA A 440 1.77 -10.55 7.06
CA ALA A 440 2.84 -9.59 6.80
C ALA A 440 2.62 -8.93 5.43
N TRP A 441 1.66 -8.00 5.39
CA TRP A 441 1.52 -7.02 4.31
C TRP A 441 1.42 -5.62 4.93
N LEU A 442 2.54 -4.96 5.08
CA LEU A 442 2.66 -3.50 5.21
C LEU A 442 3.65 -2.98 4.19
#